data_acc741e34b6e052958c49ea3cdb8323d
#
_entry.id   acc741e34b6e052958c49ea3cdb8323d
#
_cell.length_a   1.000
_cell.length_b   1.000
_cell.length_c   1.000
_cell.angle_alpha   90.00
_cell.angle_beta   90.00
_cell.angle_gamma   90.00
#
_symmetry.space_group_name_H-M   'P 1'
#
loop_
_entity.id
_entity.type
_entity.pdbx_description
1 polymer ?
#
loop_
_entity_poly.entity_id
_entity_poly.type
_entity_poly.pdbx_seq_one_letter_code
_entity_poly.pdbx_strand_id
1 'polypeptide(L)'
;VKTASIQDVLASFRPGQRVFFQGGPGECLHLHDALRDNPGVAAGVDFWSCLIPGINRLDYGSLPGDVRVTTFMASPTLEASIATGRTQLNAMPYSQIGEMLAQTDFDATILHVSPPDRHGRCSFGVACDTPGIVAPRAKRRIAFVNPRMPFLPGAETISADKIDLAIEINAPLIAPSAPPTVTKNEVLDAIGRNAAELIPDDSIIQSGIGDTPAAVVAALRFHRGMRVHSGIITPEYQALAEAGALDTSPGNLTGVAWGGPSFYEWLKQSGFALASIGATHGHAVLAALPRFVSIGSAIEIDLAGNLNLEWRMSRRISSVGGASDFMRGAAAASGGLSIIALQAASGG
;
A
#
# COMPACT_ATOMS: atom_id res chain seq x y z
N VAL A 1 -6.96 -5.74 26.97
CA VAL A 1 -6.20 -4.62 26.39
C VAL A 1 -6.02 -3.53 27.43
N LYS A 2 -4.77 -3.07 27.65
CA LYS A 2 -4.50 -1.92 28.52
C LYS A 2 -4.73 -0.65 27.72
N THR A 3 -5.70 0.18 28.12
CA THR A 3 -5.85 1.52 27.56
C THR A 3 -4.66 2.38 27.95
N ALA A 4 -4.13 3.10 26.99
CA ALA A 4 -2.95 3.95 27.13
C ALA A 4 -3.20 5.34 26.51
N SER A 5 -2.48 6.35 26.97
CA SER A 5 -2.38 7.63 26.32
C SER A 5 -1.25 7.65 25.29
N ILE A 6 -1.24 8.64 24.40
CA ILE A 6 -0.10 8.85 23.50
C ILE A 6 1.19 9.11 24.28
N GLN A 7 1.12 9.76 25.44
CA GLN A 7 2.26 10.01 26.30
C GLN A 7 2.86 8.72 26.87
N ASP A 8 2.03 7.71 27.20
CA ASP A 8 2.49 6.39 27.64
C ASP A 8 3.28 5.70 26.51
N VAL A 9 2.85 5.85 25.26
CA VAL A 9 3.56 5.31 24.10
C VAL A 9 4.89 6.02 23.92
N LEU A 10 4.90 7.35 23.91
CA LEU A 10 6.13 8.14 23.77
C LEU A 10 7.12 7.83 24.89
N ALA A 11 6.65 7.75 26.13
CA ALA A 11 7.49 7.40 27.31
C ALA A 11 8.05 5.97 27.24
N SER A 12 7.56 5.15 26.32
CA SER A 12 8.00 3.76 26.16
C SER A 12 9.19 3.60 25.20
N PHE A 13 9.51 4.61 24.40
CA PHE A 13 10.63 4.54 23.46
C PHE A 13 11.98 4.59 24.19
N ARG A 14 12.95 3.85 23.67
CA ARG A 14 14.32 3.81 24.19
C ARG A 14 15.29 3.84 23.02
N PRO A 15 16.45 4.50 23.15
CA PRO A 15 17.50 4.46 22.14
C PRO A 15 17.87 3.03 21.77
N GLY A 16 18.12 2.77 20.50
CA GLY A 16 18.47 1.47 19.96
C GLY A 16 17.30 0.55 19.67
N GLN A 17 16.08 0.93 20.02
CA GLN A 17 14.89 0.15 19.64
C GLN A 17 14.60 0.24 18.15
N ARG A 18 14.13 -0.88 17.60
CA ARG A 18 13.54 -0.96 16.27
C ARG A 18 12.03 -1.02 16.40
N VAL A 19 11.34 -0.04 15.83
CA VAL A 19 9.89 0.13 15.92
C VAL A 19 9.28 0.16 14.53
N PHE A 20 8.42 -0.79 14.22
CA PHE A 20 7.67 -0.75 12.97
C PHE A 20 6.38 0.04 13.16
N PHE A 21 6.03 0.91 12.22
CA PHE A 21 4.70 1.50 12.14
C PHE A 21 4.07 1.25 10.77
N GLN A 22 2.76 1.09 10.75
CA GLN A 22 1.99 0.79 9.56
C GLN A 22 2.04 1.97 8.58
N GLY A 23 2.37 1.68 7.33
CA GLY A 23 2.40 2.66 6.23
C GLY A 23 1.17 2.59 5.35
N GLY A 24 1.27 3.14 4.13
CA GLY A 24 0.14 3.24 3.22
C GLY A 24 -1.03 4.02 3.82
N PRO A 25 -2.29 3.72 3.47
CA PRO A 25 -3.47 4.35 4.09
C PRO A 25 -3.69 3.93 5.55
N GLY A 26 -2.94 2.94 6.04
CA GLY A 26 -2.91 2.53 7.45
C GLY A 26 -2.02 3.40 8.35
N GLU A 27 -1.25 4.34 7.81
CA GLU A 27 -0.44 5.25 8.63
C GLU A 27 -1.33 6.04 9.59
N CYS A 28 -0.93 6.05 10.87
CA CYS A 28 -1.60 6.86 11.88
C CYS A 28 -0.87 8.19 12.09
N LEU A 29 -1.42 9.28 11.57
CA LEU A 29 -0.81 10.61 11.63
C LEU A 29 -0.60 11.12 13.07
N HIS A 30 -1.38 10.62 14.04
CA HIS A 30 -1.20 10.93 15.47
C HIS A 30 0.20 10.55 16.00
N LEU A 31 0.84 9.53 15.44
CA LEU A 31 2.20 9.19 15.80
C LEU A 31 3.17 10.29 15.38
N HIS A 32 3.07 10.74 14.12
CA HIS A 32 3.92 11.81 13.60
C HIS A 32 3.76 13.10 14.38
N ASP A 33 2.50 13.51 14.62
CA ASP A 33 2.20 14.72 15.36
C ASP A 33 2.75 14.65 16.80
N ALA A 34 2.58 13.53 17.47
CA ALA A 34 3.09 13.31 18.81
C ALA A 34 4.62 13.37 18.87
N LEU A 35 5.32 12.82 17.88
CA LEU A 35 6.79 12.88 17.79
C LEU A 35 7.27 14.32 17.49
N ARG A 36 6.58 15.03 16.62
CA ARG A 36 6.88 16.45 16.31
C ARG A 36 6.74 17.34 17.54
N ASP A 37 5.65 17.15 18.29
CA ASP A 37 5.31 18.00 19.44
C ASP A 37 6.12 17.64 20.70
N ASN A 38 6.85 16.52 20.70
CA ASN A 38 7.74 16.07 21.79
C ASN A 38 9.16 15.78 21.28
N PRO A 39 9.93 16.80 20.89
CA PRO A 39 11.25 16.63 20.34
C PRO A 39 12.19 15.83 21.24
N GLY A 40 12.91 14.86 20.67
CA GLY A 40 13.89 14.03 21.38
C GLY A 40 13.31 12.84 22.15
N VAL A 41 11.98 12.70 22.27
CA VAL A 41 11.36 11.58 23.00
C VAL A 41 11.69 10.22 22.37
N ALA A 42 11.95 10.19 21.07
CA ALA A 42 12.32 9.00 20.31
C ALA A 42 13.78 9.05 19.80
N ALA A 43 14.63 9.79 20.49
CA ALA A 43 16.05 9.89 20.13
C ALA A 43 16.71 8.50 20.11
N GLY A 44 17.41 8.19 19.01
CA GLY A 44 18.08 6.90 18.81
C GLY A 44 17.14 5.73 18.51
N VAL A 45 15.85 5.95 18.30
CA VAL A 45 14.92 4.93 17.80
C VAL A 45 15.02 4.83 16.28
N ASP A 46 15.05 3.59 15.77
CA ASP A 46 14.96 3.30 14.32
C ASP A 46 13.54 2.89 13.97
N PHE A 47 12.81 3.79 13.32
CA PHE A 47 11.46 3.54 12.83
C PHE A 47 11.48 2.89 11.45
N TRP A 48 10.74 1.82 11.29
CA TRP A 48 10.58 1.09 10.04
C TRP A 48 9.16 1.22 9.50
N SER A 49 9.03 1.48 8.21
CA SER A 49 7.71 1.54 7.56
C SER A 49 7.81 1.37 6.05
N CYS A 50 6.74 0.84 5.45
CA CYS A 50 6.51 0.87 4.01
C CYS A 50 5.77 2.15 3.62
N LEU A 51 6.51 3.25 3.44
CA LEU A 51 5.95 4.55 3.06
C LEU A 51 5.69 4.59 1.55
N ILE A 52 4.42 4.48 1.14
CA ILE A 52 4.04 4.40 -0.28
C ILE A 52 4.04 5.80 -0.91
N PRO A 53 4.80 6.04 -2.00
CA PRO A 53 4.81 7.32 -2.72
C PRO A 53 3.41 7.74 -3.17
N GLY A 54 3.08 9.01 -2.99
CA GLY A 54 1.77 9.56 -3.32
C GLY A 54 0.69 9.36 -2.24
N ILE A 55 0.85 8.37 -1.35
CA ILE A 55 -0.04 8.12 -0.22
C ILE A 55 0.55 8.74 1.06
N ASN A 56 1.74 8.29 1.47
CA ASN A 56 2.43 8.81 2.65
C ASN A 56 3.18 10.09 2.28
N ARG A 57 2.90 11.17 3.00
CA ARG A 57 3.38 12.53 2.67
C ARG A 57 4.23 13.14 3.77
N LEU A 58 4.46 12.43 4.86
CA LEU A 58 5.22 12.91 6.01
C LEU A 58 6.63 12.32 6.00
N ASP A 59 7.59 13.16 6.32
CA ASP A 59 9.00 12.77 6.47
C ASP A 59 9.36 12.66 7.95
N TYR A 60 9.24 11.47 8.49
CA TYR A 60 9.62 11.19 9.89
C TYR A 60 11.10 11.42 10.15
N GLY A 61 11.98 11.24 9.14
CA GLY A 61 13.40 11.51 9.25
C GLY A 61 13.71 13.00 9.40
N SER A 62 12.82 13.89 8.99
CA SER A 62 12.97 15.34 9.17
C SER A 62 12.45 15.86 10.52
N LEU A 63 11.86 15.00 11.37
CA LEU A 63 11.41 15.38 12.70
C LEU A 63 12.57 15.86 13.59
N PRO A 64 12.31 16.81 14.54
CA PRO A 64 13.33 17.24 15.48
C PRO A 64 13.78 16.11 16.42
N GLY A 65 15.03 16.16 16.85
CA GLY A 65 15.68 15.10 17.61
C GLY A 65 16.44 14.12 16.70
N ASP A 66 17.00 13.04 17.27
CA ASP A 66 17.74 11.99 16.55
C ASP A 66 16.80 10.81 16.22
N VAL A 67 15.76 11.09 15.41
CA VAL A 67 14.87 10.06 14.87
C VAL A 67 15.51 9.49 13.61
N ARG A 68 15.56 8.16 13.50
CA ARG A 68 16.00 7.44 12.31
C ARG A 68 14.84 6.69 11.69
N VAL A 69 14.87 6.58 10.37
CA VAL A 69 13.83 5.89 9.61
C VAL A 69 14.47 4.91 8.64
N THR A 70 13.93 3.71 8.58
CA THR A 70 14.21 2.73 7.53
C THR A 70 12.95 2.55 6.70
N THR A 71 13.05 2.81 5.40
CA THR A 71 11.94 2.66 4.45
C THR A 71 12.38 1.92 3.20
N PHE A 72 11.42 1.47 2.42
CA PHE A 72 11.65 0.63 1.23
C PHE A 72 11.30 1.34 -0.07
N MET A 73 10.62 2.48 0.02
CA MET A 73 10.20 3.26 -1.13
C MET A 73 10.67 4.69 -1.01
N ALA A 74 11.29 5.20 -2.07
CA ALA A 74 11.65 6.61 -2.18
C ALA A 74 10.44 7.43 -2.60
N SER A 75 10.39 8.66 -2.14
CA SER A 75 9.50 9.69 -2.66
C SER A 75 10.21 11.05 -2.60
N PRO A 76 9.78 12.03 -3.38
CA PRO A 76 10.32 13.39 -3.27
C PRO A 76 10.22 13.99 -1.85
N THR A 77 9.22 13.57 -1.07
CA THR A 77 9.03 13.99 0.31
C THR A 77 10.20 13.60 1.22
N LEU A 78 10.82 12.44 0.97
CA LEU A 78 11.89 11.88 1.81
C LEU A 78 13.30 12.31 1.35
N GLU A 79 13.42 13.09 0.28
CA GLU A 79 14.70 13.44 -0.33
C GLU A 79 15.68 14.09 0.66
N ALA A 80 15.17 15.02 1.49
CA ALA A 80 16.00 15.74 2.45
C ALA A 80 16.53 14.82 3.57
N SER A 81 15.71 13.96 4.12
CA SER A 81 16.11 13.04 5.19
C SER A 81 16.98 11.89 4.69
N ILE A 82 16.79 11.44 3.44
CA ILE A 82 17.69 10.48 2.79
C ILE A 82 19.06 11.12 2.56
N ALA A 83 19.13 12.35 2.05
CA ALA A 83 20.39 13.06 1.78
C ALA A 83 21.20 13.29 3.08
N THR A 84 20.55 13.50 4.21
CA THR A 84 21.20 13.67 5.53
C THR A 84 21.49 12.35 6.23
N GLY A 85 21.13 11.18 5.65
CA GLY A 85 21.32 9.86 6.24
C GLY A 85 20.41 9.55 7.42
N ARG A 86 19.40 10.39 7.71
CA ARG A 86 18.40 10.15 8.76
C ARG A 86 17.32 9.17 8.29
N THR A 87 17.08 9.09 7.00
CA THR A 87 16.26 8.06 6.38
C THR A 87 17.14 7.13 5.56
N GLN A 88 17.17 5.86 5.93
CA GLN A 88 17.79 4.78 5.16
C GLN A 88 16.77 4.20 4.19
N LEU A 89 17.11 4.21 2.90
CA LEU A 89 16.31 3.61 1.85
C LEU A 89 16.84 2.23 1.49
N ASN A 90 16.04 1.18 1.73
CA ASN A 90 16.32 -0.19 1.33
C ASN A 90 15.43 -0.57 0.13
N ALA A 91 15.76 -0.04 -1.05
CA ALA A 91 14.97 -0.27 -2.27
C ALA A 91 15.07 -1.73 -2.72
N MET A 92 13.93 -2.44 -2.75
CA MET A 92 13.84 -3.83 -3.15
C MET A 92 12.42 -4.16 -3.67
N PRO A 93 12.21 -5.30 -4.36
CA PRO A 93 10.87 -5.80 -4.70
C PRO A 93 9.98 -5.98 -3.46
N TYR A 94 8.67 -5.76 -3.63
CA TYR A 94 7.74 -5.79 -2.49
C TYR A 94 7.67 -7.16 -1.83
N SER A 95 7.76 -8.24 -2.61
CA SER A 95 7.87 -9.62 -2.09
C SER A 95 9.06 -9.78 -1.14
N GLN A 96 10.24 -9.22 -1.49
CA GLN A 96 11.44 -9.27 -0.64
C GLN A 96 11.29 -8.41 0.62
N ILE A 97 10.53 -7.30 0.56
CA ILE A 97 10.18 -6.54 1.76
C ILE A 97 9.42 -7.44 2.73
N GLY A 98 8.42 -8.18 2.25
CA GLY A 98 7.67 -9.13 3.08
C GLY A 98 8.56 -10.19 3.73
N GLU A 99 9.50 -10.76 2.97
CA GLU A 99 10.48 -11.73 3.46
C GLU A 99 11.40 -11.13 4.52
N MET A 100 11.93 -9.92 4.28
CA MET A 100 12.76 -9.20 5.24
C MET A 100 11.99 -8.90 6.54
N LEU A 101 10.77 -8.40 6.45
CA LEU A 101 9.93 -8.11 7.63
C LEU A 101 9.62 -9.38 8.42
N ALA A 102 9.37 -10.51 7.73
CA ALA A 102 9.11 -11.81 8.37
C ALA A 102 10.33 -12.37 9.13
N GLN A 103 11.54 -11.92 8.79
CA GLN A 103 12.80 -12.34 9.42
C GLN A 103 13.35 -11.31 10.41
N THR A 104 12.72 -10.13 10.52
CA THR A 104 13.19 -9.04 11.37
C THR A 104 12.41 -9.03 12.68
N ASP A 105 13.14 -9.02 13.81
CA ASP A 105 12.54 -8.82 15.13
C ASP A 105 12.41 -7.32 15.43
N PHE A 106 11.25 -6.94 15.97
CA PHE A 106 10.94 -5.58 16.36
C PHE A 106 10.72 -5.48 17.88
N ASP A 107 11.20 -4.39 18.49
CA ASP A 107 10.92 -4.11 19.91
C ASP A 107 9.48 -3.68 20.12
N ALA A 108 8.91 -2.98 19.13
CA ALA A 108 7.49 -2.66 19.09
C ALA A 108 6.97 -2.57 17.65
N THR A 109 5.67 -2.81 17.49
CA THR A 109 4.93 -2.41 16.29
C THR A 109 3.79 -1.50 16.66
N ILE A 110 3.54 -0.51 15.81
CA ILE A 110 2.45 0.45 15.95
C ILE A 110 1.45 0.18 14.84
N LEU A 111 0.28 -0.28 15.22
CA LEU A 111 -0.81 -0.72 14.35
C LEU A 111 -1.93 0.31 14.34
N HIS A 112 -2.65 0.43 13.24
CA HIS A 112 -3.88 1.20 13.13
C HIS A 112 -5.01 0.24 12.79
N VAL A 113 -5.95 0.06 13.72
CA VAL A 113 -6.94 -1.00 13.67
C VAL A 113 -8.36 -0.48 13.92
N SER A 114 -9.36 -1.27 13.53
CA SER A 114 -10.75 -1.03 13.91
C SER A 114 -10.97 -1.30 15.41
N PRO A 115 -12.06 -0.80 16.00
CA PRO A 115 -12.55 -1.33 17.26
C PRO A 115 -12.76 -2.86 17.18
N PRO A 116 -12.67 -3.58 18.31
CA PRO A 116 -12.89 -5.02 18.32
C PRO A 116 -14.34 -5.37 17.94
N ASP A 117 -14.50 -6.44 17.16
CA ASP A 117 -15.81 -7.03 16.88
C ASP A 117 -16.35 -7.82 18.10
N ARG A 118 -17.53 -8.43 17.95
CA ARG A 118 -18.15 -9.27 18.99
C ARG A 118 -17.31 -10.48 19.42
N HIS A 119 -16.30 -10.83 18.65
CA HIS A 119 -15.37 -11.92 18.94
C HIS A 119 -14.00 -11.41 19.46
N GLY A 120 -13.89 -10.13 19.76
CA GLY A 120 -12.67 -9.51 20.25
C GLY A 120 -11.57 -9.35 19.19
N ARG A 121 -11.91 -9.32 17.89
CA ARG A 121 -10.96 -9.17 16.79
C ARG A 121 -10.96 -7.73 16.29
N CYS A 122 -9.78 -7.14 16.15
CA CYS A 122 -9.57 -5.86 15.50
C CYS A 122 -9.11 -6.10 14.06
N SER A 123 -9.73 -5.46 13.08
CA SER A 123 -9.33 -5.54 11.68
C SER A 123 -8.18 -4.58 11.38
N PHE A 124 -7.22 -5.02 10.55
CA PHE A 124 -6.24 -4.10 9.95
C PHE A 124 -6.86 -3.22 8.86
N GLY A 125 -8.14 -3.45 8.54
CA GLY A 125 -8.95 -2.61 7.70
C GLY A 125 -8.39 -2.45 6.30
N VAL A 126 -8.01 -1.22 5.95
CA VAL A 126 -7.65 -0.83 4.58
C VAL A 126 -6.21 -1.16 4.19
N ALA A 127 -5.35 -1.62 5.11
CA ALA A 127 -3.95 -1.93 4.84
C ALA A 127 -3.53 -3.19 5.61
N CYS A 128 -3.62 -4.35 4.95
CA CYS A 128 -3.28 -5.66 5.49
C CYS A 128 -1.92 -6.18 5.02
N ASP A 129 -1.22 -5.43 4.17
CA ASP A 129 0.01 -5.85 3.50
C ASP A 129 1.14 -6.22 4.47
N THR A 130 1.36 -5.45 5.53
CA THR A 130 2.48 -5.61 6.46
C THR A 130 2.10 -6.02 7.88
N PRO A 131 0.96 -5.58 8.46
CA PRO A 131 0.72 -5.75 9.90
C PRO A 131 0.62 -7.21 10.32
N GLY A 132 0.04 -8.09 9.51
CA GLY A 132 -0.03 -9.53 9.80
C GLY A 132 1.34 -10.21 9.84
N ILE A 133 2.33 -9.66 9.11
CA ILE A 133 3.71 -10.16 9.12
C ILE A 133 4.46 -9.65 10.36
N VAL A 134 4.33 -8.36 10.67
CA VAL A 134 5.15 -7.70 11.68
C VAL A 134 4.63 -7.93 13.10
N ALA A 135 3.31 -7.97 13.31
CA ALA A 135 2.74 -8.11 14.65
C ALA A 135 3.22 -9.37 15.40
N PRO A 136 3.38 -10.54 14.77
CA PRO A 136 3.95 -11.72 15.43
C PRO A 136 5.46 -11.59 15.77
N ARG A 137 6.18 -10.70 15.09
CA ARG A 137 7.62 -10.48 15.25
C ARG A 137 7.94 -9.39 16.27
N ALA A 138 6.95 -8.65 16.71
CA ALA A 138 7.12 -7.56 17.67
C ALA A 138 7.01 -8.05 19.13
N LYS A 139 7.93 -7.60 19.97
CA LYS A 139 7.85 -7.84 21.42
C LYS A 139 6.64 -7.13 22.05
N ARG A 140 6.29 -5.95 21.52
CA ARG A 140 5.12 -5.15 21.92
C ARG A 140 4.28 -4.74 20.72
N ARG A 141 2.96 -4.88 20.84
CA ARG A 141 1.96 -4.44 19.89
C ARG A 141 1.18 -3.28 20.47
N ILE A 142 1.39 -2.11 19.89
CA ILE A 142 0.72 -0.87 20.24
C ILE A 142 -0.31 -0.60 19.13
N ALA A 143 -1.56 -0.35 19.48
CA ALA A 143 -2.60 -0.12 18.50
C ALA A 143 -3.29 1.22 18.70
N PHE A 144 -3.40 2.01 17.64
CA PHE A 144 -4.38 3.06 17.51
C PHE A 144 -5.70 2.44 17.09
N VAL A 145 -6.69 2.44 17.99
CA VAL A 145 -8.02 1.90 17.75
C VAL A 145 -8.92 3.02 17.25
N ASN A 146 -9.33 2.93 15.99
CA ASN A 146 -10.04 4.00 15.30
C ASN A 146 -11.38 3.51 14.75
N PRO A 147 -12.53 4.05 15.18
CA PRO A 147 -13.84 3.68 14.65
C PRO A 147 -14.02 4.03 13.17
N ARG A 148 -13.15 4.88 12.60
CA ARG A 148 -13.13 5.14 11.15
C ARG A 148 -12.36 4.11 10.34
N MET A 149 -11.56 3.24 10.98
CA MET A 149 -10.96 2.09 10.33
C MET A 149 -12.05 1.04 10.10
N PRO A 150 -12.41 0.72 8.83
CA PRO A 150 -13.50 -0.22 8.59
C PRO A 150 -13.12 -1.63 9.02
N PHE A 151 -14.05 -2.33 9.64
CA PHE A 151 -13.96 -3.78 9.77
C PHE A 151 -14.42 -4.39 8.44
N LEU A 152 -13.46 -4.81 7.60
CA LEU A 152 -13.74 -5.44 6.31
C LEU A 152 -13.82 -6.96 6.50
N PRO A 153 -14.89 -7.63 6.04
CA PRO A 153 -15.09 -9.07 6.29
C PRO A 153 -13.96 -9.95 5.78
N GLY A 154 -13.30 -9.55 4.69
CA GLY A 154 -12.18 -10.28 4.09
C GLY A 154 -10.79 -9.81 4.53
N ALA A 155 -10.68 -8.85 5.47
CA ALA A 155 -9.39 -8.35 5.92
C ALA A 155 -8.80 -9.21 7.04
N GLU A 156 -7.46 -9.27 7.07
CA GLU A 156 -6.74 -9.86 8.21
C GLU A 156 -7.04 -9.10 9.51
N THR A 157 -6.99 -9.83 10.62
CA THR A 157 -7.34 -9.31 11.95
C THR A 157 -6.29 -9.69 12.99
N ILE A 158 -6.26 -8.93 14.09
CA ILE A 158 -5.53 -9.26 15.29
C ILE A 158 -6.52 -9.41 16.45
N SER A 159 -6.32 -10.41 17.32
CA SER A 159 -7.09 -10.51 18.54
C SER A 159 -6.74 -9.38 19.51
N ALA A 160 -7.74 -8.75 20.12
CA ALA A 160 -7.54 -7.62 21.01
C ALA A 160 -6.65 -7.99 22.23
N ASP A 161 -6.71 -9.23 22.72
CA ASP A 161 -5.86 -9.73 23.80
C ASP A 161 -4.36 -9.81 23.43
N LYS A 162 -4.03 -9.75 22.15
CA LYS A 162 -2.64 -9.68 21.65
C LYS A 162 -2.12 -8.25 21.58
N ILE A 163 -2.95 -7.24 21.78
CA ILE A 163 -2.56 -5.84 21.80
C ILE A 163 -2.13 -5.48 23.23
N ASP A 164 -0.86 -5.07 23.36
CA ASP A 164 -0.28 -4.75 24.67
C ASP A 164 -0.73 -3.37 25.18
N LEU A 165 -0.82 -2.38 24.27
CA LEU A 165 -1.33 -1.03 24.55
C LEU A 165 -2.31 -0.58 23.48
N ALA A 166 -3.46 -0.04 23.85
CA ALA A 166 -4.44 0.54 22.94
C ALA A 166 -4.67 2.02 23.22
N ILE A 167 -4.61 2.82 22.17
CA ILE A 167 -4.93 4.25 22.18
C ILE A 167 -6.19 4.43 21.34
N GLU A 168 -7.28 4.89 21.97
CA GLU A 168 -8.50 5.23 21.25
C GLU A 168 -8.33 6.57 20.55
N ILE A 169 -8.64 6.59 19.26
CA ILE A 169 -8.63 7.81 18.43
C ILE A 169 -9.91 7.87 17.60
N ASN A 170 -10.21 9.05 17.07
CA ASN A 170 -11.26 9.24 16.07
C ASN A 170 -10.73 10.20 15.00
N ALA A 171 -9.96 9.64 14.07
CA ALA A 171 -9.26 10.42 13.05
C ALA A 171 -9.59 9.92 11.63
N PRO A 172 -9.64 10.82 10.63
CA PRO A 172 -9.80 10.39 9.25
C PRO A 172 -8.62 9.52 8.82
N LEU A 173 -8.90 8.54 7.97
CA LEU A 173 -7.86 7.76 7.29
C LEU A 173 -7.23 8.59 6.16
N ILE A 174 -6.02 8.22 5.76
CA ILE A 174 -5.37 8.84 4.61
C ILE A 174 -6.17 8.48 3.35
N ALA A 175 -6.70 9.50 2.70
CA ALA A 175 -7.46 9.39 1.48
C ALA A 175 -6.81 10.19 0.34
N PRO A 176 -7.15 9.93 -0.92
CA PRO A 176 -6.79 10.78 -2.04
C PRO A 176 -7.23 12.23 -1.80
N SER A 177 -6.42 13.21 -2.21
CA SER A 177 -6.61 14.64 -1.88
C SER A 177 -7.84 15.28 -2.52
N ALA A 178 -8.39 14.70 -3.57
CA ALA A 178 -9.68 15.00 -4.19
C ALA A 178 -10.11 13.78 -5.00
N PRO A 179 -11.43 13.58 -5.26
CA PRO A 179 -11.80 12.73 -6.37
C PRO A 179 -11.09 13.29 -7.61
N PRO A 180 -10.54 12.44 -8.49
CA PRO A 180 -9.95 12.94 -9.72
C PRO A 180 -10.99 13.83 -10.39
N THR A 181 -10.71 15.12 -10.51
CA THR A 181 -11.47 15.96 -11.43
C THR A 181 -11.23 15.30 -12.76
N VAL A 182 -12.30 14.73 -13.32
CA VAL A 182 -12.28 14.11 -14.65
C VAL A 182 -12.10 15.24 -15.67
N THR A 183 -10.92 15.81 -15.69
CA THR A 183 -10.45 16.56 -16.86
C THR A 183 -10.22 15.50 -17.92
N LYS A 184 -11.12 15.48 -18.89
CA LYS A 184 -11.04 14.57 -20.03
C LYS A 184 -9.65 14.71 -20.66
N ASN A 185 -8.84 13.67 -20.50
CA ASN A 185 -7.49 13.61 -21.04
C ASN A 185 -7.51 12.62 -22.22
N GLU A 186 -7.64 13.15 -23.43
CA GLU A 186 -7.74 12.34 -24.64
C GLU A 186 -6.57 11.38 -24.85
N VAL A 187 -5.38 11.78 -24.39
CA VAL A 187 -4.18 10.94 -24.47
C VAL A 187 -4.29 9.74 -23.51
N LEU A 188 -4.67 9.98 -22.26
CA LEU A 188 -4.90 8.90 -21.30
C LEU A 188 -6.05 7.98 -21.73
N ASP A 189 -7.13 8.55 -22.23
CA ASP A 189 -8.26 7.78 -22.76
C ASP A 189 -7.84 6.89 -23.96
N ALA A 190 -6.97 7.39 -24.83
CA ALA A 190 -6.43 6.60 -25.94
C ALA A 190 -5.52 5.48 -25.47
N ILE A 191 -4.61 5.77 -24.52
CA ILE A 191 -3.74 4.77 -23.90
C ILE A 191 -4.59 3.68 -23.25
N GLY A 192 -5.62 4.09 -22.48
CA GLY A 192 -6.53 3.16 -21.80
C GLY A 192 -7.21 2.21 -22.79
N ARG A 193 -7.78 2.74 -23.88
CA ARG A 193 -8.42 1.92 -24.92
C ARG A 193 -7.45 0.96 -25.59
N ASN A 194 -6.29 1.46 -26.03
CA ASN A 194 -5.29 0.62 -26.72
C ASN A 194 -4.79 -0.53 -25.81
N ALA A 195 -4.58 -0.25 -24.52
CA ALA A 195 -4.20 -1.28 -23.58
C ALA A 195 -5.32 -2.28 -23.30
N ALA A 196 -6.56 -1.81 -23.16
CA ALA A 196 -7.72 -2.65 -22.92
C ALA A 196 -7.99 -3.66 -24.05
N GLU A 197 -7.75 -3.28 -25.33
CA GLU A 197 -7.86 -4.18 -26.49
C GLU A 197 -6.94 -5.41 -26.40
N LEU A 198 -5.87 -5.34 -25.63
CA LEU A 198 -4.92 -6.45 -25.42
C LEU A 198 -5.36 -7.39 -24.30
N ILE A 199 -6.32 -7.00 -23.46
CA ILE A 199 -6.71 -7.71 -22.26
C ILE A 199 -7.95 -8.56 -22.55
N PRO A 200 -7.88 -9.89 -22.45
CA PRO A 200 -9.06 -10.74 -22.67
C PRO A 200 -10.08 -10.63 -21.54
N ASP A 201 -11.34 -10.94 -21.85
CA ASP A 201 -12.37 -11.23 -20.84
C ASP A 201 -11.92 -12.35 -19.89
N ASP A 202 -12.48 -12.41 -18.70
CA ASP A 202 -12.14 -13.34 -17.62
C ASP A 202 -10.66 -13.29 -17.19
N SER A 203 -9.95 -12.20 -17.41
CA SER A 203 -8.58 -12.01 -16.91
C SER A 203 -8.58 -11.67 -15.42
N ILE A 204 -7.49 -12.09 -14.75
CA ILE A 204 -7.18 -11.64 -13.39
C ILE A 204 -6.25 -10.44 -13.51
N ILE A 205 -6.68 -9.26 -13.06
CA ILE A 205 -5.93 -8.02 -13.28
C ILE A 205 -5.27 -7.50 -12.00
N GLN A 206 -4.13 -6.88 -12.19
CA GLN A 206 -3.46 -6.01 -11.24
C GLN A 206 -3.15 -4.70 -11.93
N SER A 207 -3.29 -3.58 -11.23
CA SER A 207 -2.82 -2.28 -11.75
C SER A 207 -1.95 -1.56 -10.74
N GLY A 208 -0.96 -0.81 -11.26
CA GLY A 208 -0.24 0.19 -10.47
C GLY A 208 -1.15 1.38 -10.11
N ILE A 209 -0.66 2.26 -9.24
CA ILE A 209 -1.31 3.54 -8.95
C ILE A 209 -0.82 4.61 -9.96
N GLY A 210 -1.67 5.60 -10.20
CA GLY A 210 -1.39 6.73 -11.11
C GLY A 210 -2.36 6.82 -12.27
N ASP A 211 -2.31 7.93 -13.00
CA ASP A 211 -3.31 8.27 -14.01
C ASP A 211 -3.35 7.28 -15.18
N THR A 212 -2.18 6.81 -15.63
CA THR A 212 -2.10 5.87 -16.77
C THR A 212 -2.70 4.50 -16.43
N PRO A 213 -2.31 3.80 -15.34
CA PRO A 213 -2.98 2.56 -14.95
C PRO A 213 -4.47 2.74 -14.66
N ALA A 214 -4.88 3.86 -14.04
CA ALA A 214 -6.27 4.17 -13.77
C ALA A 214 -7.10 4.29 -15.08
N ALA A 215 -6.53 4.94 -16.10
CA ALA A 215 -7.17 5.04 -17.42
C ALA A 215 -7.35 3.67 -18.09
N VAL A 216 -6.37 2.76 -17.95
CA VAL A 216 -6.51 1.38 -18.46
C VAL A 216 -7.62 0.65 -17.72
N VAL A 217 -7.66 0.68 -16.38
CA VAL A 217 -8.72 0.05 -15.59
C VAL A 217 -10.09 0.61 -15.97
N ALA A 218 -10.22 1.93 -16.13
CA ALA A 218 -11.47 2.56 -16.55
C ALA A 218 -11.94 2.11 -17.94
N ALA A 219 -11.00 1.83 -18.86
CA ALA A 219 -11.33 1.33 -20.20
C ALA A 219 -11.87 -0.11 -20.19
N LEU A 220 -11.56 -0.90 -19.16
CA LEU A 220 -12.04 -2.28 -19.00
C LEU A 220 -13.53 -2.39 -18.64
N ARG A 221 -14.24 -1.30 -18.47
CA ARG A 221 -15.69 -1.29 -18.13
C ARG A 221 -16.60 -2.04 -19.12
N PHE A 222 -16.11 -2.31 -20.32
CA PHE A 222 -16.84 -3.06 -21.33
C PHE A 222 -16.47 -4.56 -21.38
N HIS A 223 -15.48 -4.98 -20.58
CA HIS A 223 -15.09 -6.38 -20.42
C HIS A 223 -16.06 -7.13 -19.51
N ARG A 224 -15.88 -8.44 -19.42
CA ARG A 224 -16.70 -9.32 -18.57
C ARG A 224 -15.82 -10.31 -17.80
N GLY A 225 -16.32 -10.72 -16.64
CA GLY A 225 -15.70 -11.76 -15.83
C GLY A 225 -14.32 -11.40 -15.26
N MET A 226 -13.98 -10.11 -15.26
CA MET A 226 -12.69 -9.65 -14.72
C MET A 226 -12.59 -9.97 -13.23
N ARG A 227 -11.43 -10.40 -12.78
CA ARG A 227 -11.10 -10.59 -11.36
C ARG A 227 -9.89 -9.76 -10.99
N VAL A 228 -9.67 -9.59 -9.70
CA VAL A 228 -8.57 -8.75 -9.18
C VAL A 228 -7.66 -9.54 -8.26
N HIS A 229 -6.36 -9.47 -8.53
CA HIS A 229 -5.31 -9.88 -7.61
C HIS A 229 -4.23 -8.80 -7.63
N SER A 230 -4.26 -7.88 -6.66
CA SER A 230 -3.46 -6.65 -6.70
C SER A 230 -2.80 -6.35 -5.37
N GLY A 231 -1.72 -5.58 -5.40
CA GLY A 231 -1.11 -5.02 -4.18
C GLY A 231 -1.96 -3.91 -3.57
N ILE A 232 -2.61 -3.13 -4.44
CA ILE A 232 -3.46 -2.01 -4.03
C ILE A 232 -4.66 -1.91 -4.97
N ILE A 233 -5.81 -1.53 -4.42
CA ILE A 233 -7.01 -1.17 -5.17
C ILE A 233 -7.50 0.23 -4.81
N THR A 234 -8.19 0.84 -5.77
CA THR A 234 -8.67 2.22 -5.74
C THR A 234 -10.12 2.29 -6.22
N PRO A 235 -10.81 3.44 -6.15
CA PRO A 235 -12.21 3.55 -6.56
C PRO A 235 -12.50 3.16 -8.01
N GLU A 236 -11.51 3.10 -8.89
CA GLU A 236 -11.67 2.65 -10.28
C GLU A 236 -12.15 1.18 -10.34
N TYR A 237 -11.78 0.35 -9.38
CA TYR A 237 -12.27 -1.03 -9.29
C TYR A 237 -13.74 -1.11 -8.83
N GLN A 238 -14.20 -0.15 -8.01
CA GLN A 238 -15.62 0.00 -7.70
C GLN A 238 -16.39 0.35 -8.96
N ALA A 239 -15.91 1.34 -9.73
CA ALA A 239 -16.54 1.72 -11.00
C ALA A 239 -16.59 0.55 -12.00
N LEU A 240 -15.56 -0.30 -12.02
CA LEU A 240 -15.52 -1.51 -12.85
C LEU A 240 -16.59 -2.53 -12.42
N ALA A 241 -16.81 -2.70 -11.11
CA ALA A 241 -17.86 -3.56 -10.57
C ALA A 241 -19.26 -3.00 -10.87
N GLU A 242 -19.47 -1.69 -10.72
CA GLU A 242 -20.72 -1.01 -11.02
C GLU A 242 -21.08 -1.08 -12.52
N ALA A 243 -20.07 -1.12 -13.41
CA ALA A 243 -20.25 -1.35 -14.84
C ALA A 243 -20.56 -2.83 -15.19
N GLY A 244 -20.49 -3.75 -14.23
CA GLY A 244 -20.72 -5.19 -14.44
C GLY A 244 -19.56 -5.93 -15.12
N ALA A 245 -18.40 -5.31 -15.22
CA ALA A 245 -17.20 -5.91 -15.79
C ALA A 245 -16.44 -6.79 -14.78
N LEU A 246 -16.50 -6.45 -13.49
CA LEU A 246 -15.84 -7.19 -12.43
C LEU A 246 -16.75 -8.28 -11.86
N ASP A 247 -16.24 -9.52 -11.79
CA ASP A 247 -16.84 -10.60 -11.01
C ASP A 247 -16.61 -10.35 -9.52
N THR A 248 -17.66 -10.01 -8.78
CA THR A 248 -17.63 -9.73 -7.34
C THR A 248 -17.81 -10.96 -6.48
N SER A 249 -17.86 -12.16 -7.06
CA SER A 249 -17.83 -13.41 -6.28
C SER A 249 -16.52 -13.54 -5.49
N PRO A 250 -16.48 -14.34 -4.40
CA PRO A 250 -15.26 -14.52 -3.62
C PRO A 250 -14.05 -14.94 -4.47
N GLY A 251 -12.87 -14.39 -4.16
CA GLY A 251 -11.62 -14.69 -4.87
C GLY A 251 -10.86 -13.46 -5.36
N ASN A 252 -11.43 -12.26 -5.23
CA ASN A 252 -10.69 -11.02 -5.42
C ASN A 252 -9.80 -10.74 -4.20
N LEU A 253 -8.52 -10.39 -4.43
CA LEU A 253 -7.53 -10.19 -3.39
C LEU A 253 -6.75 -8.89 -3.58
N THR A 254 -6.51 -8.20 -2.47
CA THR A 254 -5.60 -7.05 -2.44
C THR A 254 -4.83 -7.00 -1.11
N GLY A 255 -3.72 -6.26 -1.05
CA GLY A 255 -3.03 -5.94 0.20
C GLY A 255 -3.54 -4.67 0.84
N VAL A 256 -3.86 -3.69 0.00
CA VAL A 256 -4.19 -2.32 0.39
C VAL A 256 -5.41 -1.84 -0.40
N ALA A 257 -6.28 -1.09 0.26
CA ALA A 257 -7.39 -0.37 -0.35
C ALA A 257 -7.22 1.13 -0.06
N TRP A 258 -7.10 1.95 -1.11
CA TRP A 258 -6.89 3.38 -0.97
C TRP A 258 -8.00 4.17 -1.65
N GLY A 259 -8.84 4.78 -0.85
CA GLY A 259 -10.00 5.57 -1.32
C GLY A 259 -10.60 6.42 -0.22
N GLY A 260 -11.85 6.79 -0.40
CA GLY A 260 -12.63 7.54 0.58
C GLY A 260 -13.66 6.66 1.30
N PRO A 261 -14.44 7.26 2.23
CA PRO A 261 -15.44 6.52 3.01
C PRO A 261 -16.44 5.73 2.17
N SER A 262 -16.93 6.27 1.06
CA SER A 262 -17.88 5.58 0.16
C SER A 262 -17.29 4.32 -0.47
N PHE A 263 -16.02 4.38 -0.86
CA PHE A 263 -15.29 3.23 -1.37
C PHE A 263 -15.12 2.15 -0.30
N TYR A 264 -14.85 2.52 0.95
CA TYR A 264 -14.73 1.57 2.05
C TYR A 264 -16.07 0.94 2.43
N GLU A 265 -17.18 1.67 2.30
CA GLU A 265 -18.53 1.07 2.48
C GLU A 265 -18.85 0.06 1.37
N TRP A 266 -18.51 0.36 0.11
CA TRP A 266 -18.62 -0.59 -0.98
C TRP A 266 -17.78 -1.86 -0.73
N LEU A 267 -16.55 -1.72 -0.23
CA LEU A 267 -15.65 -2.85 0.05
C LEU A 267 -16.26 -3.87 1.04
N LYS A 268 -17.09 -3.45 1.97
CA LYS A 268 -17.76 -4.37 2.92
C LYS A 268 -18.62 -5.43 2.24
N GLN A 269 -19.07 -5.16 1.01
CA GLN A 269 -19.98 -6.02 0.24
C GLN A 269 -19.35 -6.52 -1.07
N SER A 270 -18.13 -6.12 -1.37
CA SER A 270 -17.49 -6.32 -2.67
C SER A 270 -16.92 -7.73 -2.89
N GLY A 271 -16.86 -8.56 -1.85
CA GLY A 271 -16.23 -9.88 -1.93
C GLY A 271 -14.71 -9.86 -1.96
N PHE A 272 -14.06 -8.69 -1.78
CA PHE A 272 -12.60 -8.60 -1.69
C PHE A 272 -12.07 -9.15 -0.37
N ALA A 273 -11.01 -9.95 -0.45
CA ALA A 273 -10.14 -10.26 0.67
C ALA A 273 -8.94 -9.28 0.69
N LEU A 274 -8.47 -8.96 1.90
CA LEU A 274 -7.26 -8.17 2.10
C LEU A 274 -6.26 -8.97 2.93
N ALA A 275 -5.05 -9.15 2.38
CA ALA A 275 -4.05 -10.03 2.96
C ALA A 275 -2.63 -9.48 2.83
N SER A 276 -1.69 -10.15 3.49
CA SER A 276 -0.29 -9.75 3.55
C SER A 276 0.44 -9.83 2.21
N ILE A 277 1.63 -9.22 2.16
CA ILE A 277 2.51 -9.17 0.98
C ILE A 277 2.75 -10.56 0.38
N GLY A 278 2.97 -11.58 1.21
CA GLY A 278 3.21 -12.93 0.73
C GLY A 278 2.07 -13.49 -0.12
N ALA A 279 0.82 -13.18 0.24
CA ALA A 279 -0.36 -13.61 -0.49
C ALA A 279 -0.58 -12.79 -1.77
N THR A 280 -0.18 -11.52 -1.81
CA THR A 280 -0.45 -10.62 -2.93
C THR A 280 0.70 -10.55 -3.94
N HIS A 281 1.96 -10.66 -3.50
CA HIS A 281 3.16 -10.45 -4.34
C HIS A 281 4.03 -11.71 -4.48
N GLY A 282 3.70 -12.80 -3.79
CA GLY A 282 4.48 -14.03 -3.85
C GLY A 282 4.58 -14.57 -5.28
N HIS A 283 5.80 -14.78 -5.81
CA HIS A 283 5.99 -15.20 -7.20
C HIS A 283 5.24 -16.49 -7.54
N ALA A 284 5.29 -17.50 -6.66
CA ALA A 284 4.57 -18.75 -6.87
C ALA A 284 3.04 -18.57 -6.90
N VAL A 285 2.53 -17.64 -6.09
CA VAL A 285 1.10 -17.27 -6.08
C VAL A 285 0.72 -16.64 -7.41
N LEU A 286 1.46 -15.62 -7.85
CA LEU A 286 1.18 -14.89 -9.09
C LEU A 286 1.31 -15.79 -10.33
N ALA A 287 2.34 -16.62 -10.39
CA ALA A 287 2.56 -17.54 -11.51
C ALA A 287 1.46 -18.62 -11.63
N ALA A 288 0.75 -18.93 -10.56
CA ALA A 288 -0.35 -19.89 -10.55
C ALA A 288 -1.69 -19.29 -11.00
N LEU A 289 -1.79 -17.95 -11.15
CA LEU A 289 -3.02 -17.28 -11.59
C LEU A 289 -3.20 -17.40 -13.11
N PRO A 290 -4.24 -18.06 -13.60
CA PRO A 290 -4.44 -18.17 -15.04
C PRO A 290 -4.84 -16.81 -15.62
N ARG A 291 -4.33 -16.47 -16.80
CA ARG A 291 -4.60 -15.18 -17.47
C ARG A 291 -4.37 -13.96 -16.58
N PHE A 292 -3.28 -14.00 -15.80
CA PHE A 292 -2.91 -12.90 -14.93
C PHE A 292 -2.32 -11.74 -15.75
N VAL A 293 -2.92 -10.57 -15.66
CA VAL A 293 -2.53 -9.36 -16.39
C VAL A 293 -2.00 -8.32 -15.41
N SER A 294 -0.73 -7.98 -15.54
CA SER A 294 -0.09 -6.89 -14.82
C SER A 294 -0.13 -5.61 -15.67
N ILE A 295 -0.73 -4.56 -15.12
CA ILE A 295 -0.86 -3.25 -15.77
C ILE A 295 -0.03 -2.24 -14.99
N GLY A 296 1.04 -1.74 -15.62
CA GLY A 296 1.94 -0.75 -15.05
C GLY A 296 2.15 0.43 -15.98
N SER A 297 2.90 1.41 -15.50
CA SER A 297 3.41 2.53 -16.30
C SER A 297 4.90 2.72 -16.05
N ALA A 298 5.58 3.36 -16.99
CA ALA A 298 6.98 3.74 -16.86
C ALA A 298 7.14 5.24 -17.11
N ILE A 299 8.23 5.80 -16.60
CA ILE A 299 8.63 7.18 -16.87
C ILE A 299 9.25 7.24 -18.27
N GLU A 300 10.09 6.26 -18.59
CA GLU A 300 10.84 6.16 -19.84
C GLU A 300 11.04 4.68 -20.21
N ILE A 301 11.21 4.43 -21.49
CA ILE A 301 11.65 3.15 -22.05
C ILE A 301 12.77 3.44 -23.06
N ASP A 302 13.86 2.68 -23.02
CA ASP A 302 14.93 2.78 -24.02
C ASP A 302 14.67 1.84 -25.23
N LEU A 303 15.50 1.97 -26.27
CA LEU A 303 15.38 1.17 -27.49
C LEU A 303 15.70 -0.33 -27.28
N ALA A 304 16.29 -0.70 -26.16
CA ALA A 304 16.53 -2.09 -25.76
C ALA A 304 15.38 -2.68 -24.93
N GLY A 305 14.36 -1.88 -24.59
CA GLY A 305 13.22 -2.28 -23.79
C GLY A 305 13.45 -2.18 -22.28
N ASN A 306 14.51 -1.52 -21.81
CA ASN A 306 14.69 -1.26 -20.39
C ASN A 306 13.72 -0.18 -19.92
N LEU A 307 13.09 -0.41 -18.76
CA LEU A 307 12.09 0.47 -18.19
C LEU A 307 12.67 1.26 -17.03
N ASN A 308 12.50 2.57 -17.06
CA ASN A 308 12.74 3.44 -15.91
C ASN A 308 11.42 3.76 -15.22
N LEU A 309 11.27 3.28 -13.98
CA LEU A 309 10.10 3.50 -13.12
C LEU A 309 10.42 4.38 -11.92
N GLU A 310 11.68 4.72 -11.69
CA GLU A 310 12.14 5.26 -10.41
C GLU A 310 12.71 6.68 -10.50
N TRP A 311 13.29 7.06 -11.64
CA TRP A 311 14.02 8.30 -11.78
C TRP A 311 13.40 9.23 -12.80
N ARG A 312 13.26 10.50 -12.44
CA ARG A 312 12.98 11.58 -13.38
C ARG A 312 14.16 12.55 -13.37
N MET A 313 14.91 12.60 -14.47
CA MET A 313 16.21 13.28 -14.54
C MET A 313 17.14 12.76 -13.42
N SER A 314 17.66 13.65 -12.56
CA SER A 314 18.54 13.30 -11.44
C SER A 314 17.82 13.03 -10.12
N ARG A 315 16.47 13.07 -10.08
CA ARG A 315 15.69 12.87 -8.85
C ARG A 315 15.04 11.49 -8.84
N ARG A 316 15.21 10.79 -7.74
CA ARG A 316 14.50 9.55 -7.50
C ARG A 316 13.09 9.87 -7.00
N ILE A 317 12.08 9.44 -7.73
CA ILE A 317 10.66 9.74 -7.44
C ILE A 317 9.88 8.52 -6.94
N SER A 318 10.46 7.33 -7.06
CA SER A 318 9.85 6.06 -6.65
C SER A 318 10.93 5.04 -6.31
N SER A 319 10.53 3.80 -6.10
CA SER A 319 11.40 2.63 -5.92
C SER A 319 10.78 1.43 -6.63
N VAL A 320 11.49 0.30 -6.58
CA VAL A 320 11.09 -0.95 -7.24
C VAL A 320 9.64 -1.34 -6.92
N GLY A 321 9.23 -1.30 -5.64
CA GLY A 321 7.88 -1.65 -5.22
C GLY A 321 7.42 -3.02 -5.71
N GLY A 322 6.14 -3.16 -6.00
CA GLY A 322 5.54 -4.41 -6.49
C GLY A 322 5.62 -4.61 -8.01
N ALA A 323 6.08 -3.61 -8.77
CA ALA A 323 6.02 -3.67 -10.23
C ALA A 323 6.76 -4.89 -10.81
N SER A 324 7.99 -5.13 -10.36
CA SER A 324 8.79 -6.28 -10.80
C SER A 324 8.18 -7.63 -10.40
N ASP A 325 7.53 -7.73 -9.24
CA ASP A 325 6.85 -8.94 -8.79
C ASP A 325 5.70 -9.29 -9.72
N PHE A 326 4.83 -8.32 -9.99
CA PHE A 326 3.67 -8.50 -10.85
C PHE A 326 4.05 -8.77 -12.31
N MET A 327 5.01 -8.04 -12.86
CA MET A 327 5.50 -8.26 -14.22
C MET A 327 6.06 -9.68 -14.39
N ARG A 328 6.91 -10.14 -13.45
CA ARG A 328 7.49 -11.49 -13.46
C ARG A 328 6.43 -12.56 -13.24
N GLY A 329 5.46 -12.29 -12.33
CA GLY A 329 4.34 -13.19 -12.10
C GLY A 329 3.48 -13.36 -13.34
N ALA A 330 3.13 -12.26 -14.02
CA ALA A 330 2.35 -12.30 -15.26
C ALA A 330 3.09 -13.01 -16.40
N ALA A 331 4.41 -12.80 -16.53
CA ALA A 331 5.21 -13.49 -17.52
C ALA A 331 5.30 -15.00 -17.28
N ALA A 332 5.19 -15.46 -16.03
CA ALA A 332 5.22 -16.86 -15.66
C ALA A 332 3.84 -17.55 -15.67
N ALA A 333 2.76 -16.77 -15.59
CA ALA A 333 1.39 -17.25 -15.53
C ALA A 333 0.92 -17.82 -16.89
N SER A 334 0.12 -18.90 -16.84
CA SER A 334 -0.49 -19.46 -18.07
C SER A 334 -1.46 -18.46 -18.69
N GLY A 335 -1.18 -18.03 -19.93
CA GLY A 335 -1.95 -16.98 -20.61
C GLY A 335 -1.82 -15.59 -19.97
N GLY A 336 -0.76 -15.37 -19.19
CA GLY A 336 -0.50 -14.11 -18.53
C GLY A 336 0.07 -13.06 -19.47
N LEU A 337 -0.10 -11.78 -19.11
CA LEU A 337 0.31 -10.63 -19.91
C LEU A 337 0.84 -9.52 -19.01
N SER A 338 2.00 -8.97 -19.34
CA SER A 338 2.53 -7.76 -18.67
C SER A 338 2.46 -6.57 -19.63
N ILE A 339 1.71 -5.56 -19.23
CA ILE A 339 1.48 -4.34 -20.00
C ILE A 339 2.15 -3.17 -19.27
N ILE A 340 3.03 -2.46 -19.97
CA ILE A 340 3.54 -1.16 -19.53
C ILE A 340 3.01 -0.10 -20.49
N ALA A 341 2.16 0.76 -19.97
CA ALA A 341 1.52 1.83 -20.71
C ALA A 341 2.18 3.18 -20.37
N LEU A 342 2.52 3.96 -21.37
CA LEU A 342 3.09 5.30 -21.22
C LEU A 342 2.74 6.17 -22.43
N GLN A 343 2.89 7.47 -22.29
CA GLN A 343 2.76 8.39 -23.41
C GLN A 343 3.95 8.24 -24.37
N ALA A 344 3.70 8.26 -25.68
CA ALA A 344 4.74 8.12 -26.69
C ALA A 344 5.74 9.29 -26.69
N ALA A 345 5.31 10.46 -26.22
CA ALA A 345 6.15 11.64 -26.04
C ALA A 345 5.70 12.45 -24.82
N SER A 346 6.64 13.09 -24.15
CA SER A 346 6.36 14.04 -23.06
C SER A 346 7.05 15.36 -23.36
N GLY A 347 6.35 16.49 -23.16
CA GLY A 347 6.96 17.82 -23.25
C GLY A 347 7.19 18.31 -24.70
N GLY A 348 6.23 18.05 -25.60
CA GLY A 348 6.18 18.68 -26.93
C GLY A 348 5.74 20.13 -26.84
#